data_e517951114379094efd6b69659146406
#
_entry.id   e517951114379094efd6b69659146406
#
_cell.length_a   1.000
_cell.length_b   1.000
_cell.length_c   1.000
_cell.angle_alpha   90.00
_cell.angle_beta   90.00
_cell.angle_gamma   90.00
#
_symmetry.space_group_name_H-M   'P 1'
#
loop_
_entity.id
_entity.type
_entity.pdbx_description
1 polymer ?
#
loop_
_entity_poly.entity_id
_entity_poly.type
_entity_poly.pdbx_seq_one_letter_code
_entity_poly.pdbx_strand_id
1 'polypeptide(L)'
;MENAENSTRCPWCGADPLYQAYHDHEWGRPVRDPRRLFELLILESFQAGLSWITILRKRDGFRAAFQGFDPASIATWGEPEVARLLQDPGIVRHRGKIEGAIRGAQAFLRIEARDGFSPFLWSFTGGEPLINHPRALADVPAQTAQSKAMSGALKREGFNFVGPTITYAFMQAAGMVNDHLATCDWRS
;
A
#
# COMPACT_ATOMS: atom_id res chain seq x y z
N MET A 1 26.81 -14.19 -5.35
CA MET A 1 25.67 -14.13 -6.31
C MET A 1 25.14 -15.54 -6.45
N GLU A 2 24.43 -16.04 -5.42
CA GLU A 2 23.97 -17.42 -5.32
C GLU A 2 22.48 -17.50 -5.59
N ASN A 3 22.11 -18.33 -6.57
CA ASN A 3 20.85 -19.07 -6.74
C ASN A 3 19.48 -18.35 -6.67
N ALA A 4 19.26 -17.31 -7.47
CA ALA A 4 17.89 -16.82 -7.72
C ALA A 4 17.04 -17.79 -8.58
N GLU A 5 17.66 -18.72 -9.29
CA GLU A 5 16.98 -19.61 -10.25
C GLU A 5 16.24 -20.79 -9.60
N ASN A 6 16.50 -21.10 -8.33
CA ASN A 6 15.89 -22.25 -7.64
C ASN A 6 15.11 -21.88 -6.37
N SER A 7 14.81 -20.62 -6.17
CA SER A 7 14.14 -20.15 -4.96
C SER A 7 12.63 -20.28 -5.06
N THR A 8 12.00 -20.76 -3.97
CA THR A 8 10.56 -20.95 -3.86
C THR A 8 9.89 -19.64 -3.47
N ARG A 9 9.04 -19.08 -4.35
CA ARG A 9 8.25 -17.86 -4.12
C ARG A 9 6.79 -18.18 -3.87
N CYS A 10 6.07 -17.22 -3.29
CA CYS A 10 4.62 -17.29 -3.25
C CYS A 10 4.06 -17.28 -4.69
N PRO A 11 3.12 -18.16 -5.05
CA PRO A 11 2.65 -18.31 -6.44
C PRO A 11 2.03 -17.06 -7.05
N TRP A 12 1.54 -16.13 -6.22
CA TRP A 12 0.85 -14.92 -6.70
C TRP A 12 1.75 -13.96 -7.50
N CYS A 13 3.07 -13.96 -7.27
CA CYS A 13 3.98 -13.08 -8.02
C CYS A 13 4.29 -13.59 -9.44
N GLY A 14 3.95 -14.87 -9.75
CA GLY A 14 4.11 -15.45 -11.07
C GLY A 14 5.55 -15.40 -11.58
N ALA A 15 5.71 -15.20 -12.91
CA ALA A 15 7.00 -15.16 -13.58
C ALA A 15 7.42 -13.74 -14.02
N ASP A 16 6.66 -12.70 -13.73
CA ASP A 16 7.01 -11.32 -14.08
C ASP A 16 8.19 -10.83 -13.21
N PRO A 17 9.33 -10.43 -13.79
CA PRO A 17 10.51 -10.05 -13.00
C PRO A 17 10.26 -8.87 -12.05
N LEU A 18 9.44 -7.88 -12.47
CA LEU A 18 9.07 -6.75 -11.62
C LEU A 18 8.26 -7.19 -10.41
N TYR A 19 7.33 -8.14 -10.63
CA TYR A 19 6.48 -8.65 -9.57
C TYR A 19 7.26 -9.55 -8.60
N GLN A 20 8.21 -10.36 -9.11
CA GLN A 20 9.12 -11.15 -8.29
C GLN A 20 10.04 -10.25 -7.45
N ALA A 21 10.61 -9.20 -8.04
CA ALA A 21 11.44 -8.24 -7.29
C ALA A 21 10.67 -7.56 -6.17
N TYR A 22 9.40 -7.16 -6.42
CA TYR A 22 8.51 -6.63 -5.40
C TYR A 22 8.26 -7.64 -4.27
N HIS A 23 7.95 -8.90 -4.62
CA HIS A 23 7.74 -9.98 -3.65
C HIS A 23 8.99 -10.22 -2.79
N ASP A 24 10.17 -10.26 -3.41
CA ASP A 24 11.42 -10.65 -2.74
C ASP A 24 11.96 -9.53 -1.82
N HIS A 25 11.74 -8.27 -2.18
CA HIS A 25 12.45 -7.16 -1.55
C HIS A 25 11.56 -6.12 -0.86
N GLU A 26 10.25 -6.12 -1.11
CA GLU A 26 9.35 -5.10 -0.57
C GLU A 26 8.18 -5.69 0.22
N TRP A 27 7.43 -6.63 -0.34
CA TRP A 27 6.24 -7.18 0.26
C TRP A 27 6.53 -7.93 1.57
N GLY A 28 5.73 -7.66 2.61
CA GLY A 28 5.92 -8.28 3.92
C GLY A 28 7.08 -7.70 4.75
N ARG A 29 7.81 -6.68 4.23
CA ARG A 29 8.91 -6.04 4.96
C ARG A 29 8.46 -4.79 5.69
N PRO A 30 8.79 -4.63 6.99
CA PRO A 30 8.31 -3.53 7.81
C PRO A 30 8.75 -2.15 7.29
N VAL A 31 7.78 -1.30 6.98
CA VAL A 31 7.97 0.10 6.60
C VAL A 31 7.53 0.99 7.77
N ARG A 32 8.42 1.88 8.24
CA ARG A 32 8.16 2.81 9.35
C ARG A 32 8.20 4.28 8.91
N ASP A 33 8.77 4.58 7.75
CA ASP A 33 8.81 5.94 7.22
C ASP A 33 7.39 6.42 6.88
N PRO A 34 6.93 7.56 7.46
CA PRO A 34 5.56 8.03 7.29
C PRO A 34 5.20 8.34 5.84
N ARG A 35 6.12 8.92 5.07
CA ARG A 35 5.90 9.28 3.67
C ARG A 35 5.79 8.02 2.80
N ARG A 36 6.62 7.02 3.07
CA ARG A 36 6.57 5.74 2.36
C ARG A 36 5.26 4.99 2.68
N LEU A 37 4.81 5.03 3.93
CA LEU A 37 3.51 4.47 4.32
C LEU A 37 2.36 5.19 3.62
N PHE A 38 2.42 6.52 3.49
CA PHE A 38 1.43 7.29 2.73
C PHE A 38 1.44 6.89 1.25
N GLU A 39 2.61 6.81 0.61
CA GLU A 39 2.75 6.32 -0.77
C GLU A 39 2.05 4.96 -0.95
N LEU A 40 2.39 3.97 -0.11
CA LEU A 40 1.80 2.63 -0.17
C LEU A 40 0.27 2.67 -0.01
N LEU A 41 -0.24 3.42 0.96
CA LEU A 41 -1.68 3.52 1.21
C LEU A 41 -2.43 4.14 0.02
N ILE A 42 -1.87 5.19 -0.60
CA ILE A 42 -2.47 5.80 -1.79
C ILE A 42 -2.41 4.84 -2.98
N LEU A 43 -1.27 4.18 -3.22
CA LEU A 43 -1.15 3.20 -4.31
C LEU A 43 -2.15 2.05 -4.16
N GLU A 44 -2.33 1.52 -2.94
CA GLU A 44 -3.34 0.49 -2.65
C GLU A 44 -4.77 1.01 -2.85
N SER A 45 -5.04 2.27 -2.52
CA SER A 45 -6.34 2.87 -2.82
C SER A 45 -6.62 2.97 -4.33
N PHE A 46 -5.58 3.20 -5.13
CA PHE A 46 -5.67 3.19 -6.60
C PHE A 46 -5.82 1.77 -7.15
N GLN A 47 -5.35 0.75 -6.44
CA GLN A 47 -5.52 -0.66 -6.83
C GLN A 47 -6.99 -1.10 -6.78
N ALA A 48 -7.86 -0.49 -5.98
CA ALA A 48 -9.25 -0.91 -5.83
C ALA A 48 -9.93 -1.13 -7.20
N GLY A 49 -10.33 -2.37 -7.48
CA GLY A 49 -10.90 -2.81 -8.77
C GLY A 49 -9.86 -3.13 -9.87
N LEU A 50 -8.56 -3.16 -9.55
CA LEU A 50 -7.47 -3.47 -10.47
C LEU A 50 -6.54 -4.53 -9.84
N SER A 51 -5.58 -5.05 -10.64
CA SER A 51 -4.51 -5.90 -10.13
C SER A 51 -3.34 -5.06 -9.60
N TRP A 52 -2.64 -5.58 -8.57
CA TRP A 52 -1.47 -4.89 -8.02
C TRP A 52 -0.35 -4.69 -9.05
N ILE A 53 -0.09 -5.67 -9.92
CA ILE A 53 0.92 -5.53 -10.97
C ILE A 53 0.64 -4.33 -11.91
N THR A 54 -0.63 -3.98 -12.12
CA THR A 54 -1.01 -2.79 -12.91
C THR A 54 -0.55 -1.51 -12.22
N ILE A 55 -0.70 -1.43 -10.90
CA ILE A 55 -0.25 -0.29 -10.09
C ILE A 55 1.29 -0.27 -10.02
N LEU A 56 1.89 -1.42 -9.79
CA LEU A 56 3.34 -1.57 -9.68
C LEU A 56 4.06 -1.09 -10.96
N ARG A 57 3.55 -1.44 -12.14
CA ARG A 57 4.08 -0.97 -13.44
C ARG A 57 3.93 0.53 -13.64
N LYS A 58 2.98 1.17 -12.98
CA LYS A 58 2.74 2.63 -13.03
C LYS A 58 3.36 3.39 -11.85
N ARG A 59 4.04 2.70 -10.94
CA ARG A 59 4.52 3.29 -9.67
C ARG A 59 5.41 4.52 -9.88
N ASP A 60 6.32 4.47 -10.85
CA ASP A 60 7.20 5.61 -11.14
C ASP A 60 6.43 6.78 -11.78
N GLY A 61 5.44 6.48 -12.60
CA GLY A 61 4.49 7.48 -13.11
C GLY A 61 3.70 8.13 -11.98
N PHE A 62 3.20 7.34 -11.02
CA PHE A 62 2.55 7.86 -9.83
C PHE A 62 3.50 8.74 -8.99
N ARG A 63 4.74 8.32 -8.77
CA ARG A 63 5.74 9.11 -8.04
C ARG A 63 5.99 10.45 -8.70
N ALA A 64 6.16 10.48 -10.04
CA ALA A 64 6.34 11.71 -10.78
C ALA A 64 5.08 12.60 -10.71
N ALA A 65 3.90 12.03 -10.96
CA ALA A 65 2.63 12.75 -11.00
C ALA A 65 2.23 13.34 -9.63
N PHE A 66 2.52 12.62 -8.54
CA PHE A 66 2.21 12.99 -7.15
C PHE A 66 3.41 13.59 -6.39
N GLN A 67 4.42 14.13 -7.11
CA GLN A 67 5.58 14.83 -6.53
C GLN A 67 6.28 14.00 -5.43
N GLY A 68 6.53 12.71 -5.74
CA GLY A 68 7.13 11.76 -4.81
C GLY A 68 6.28 11.51 -3.57
N PHE A 69 4.97 11.66 -3.68
CA PHE A 69 4.01 11.50 -2.57
C PHE A 69 4.31 12.40 -1.38
N ASP A 70 4.66 13.67 -1.65
CA ASP A 70 4.81 14.67 -0.60
C ASP A 70 3.42 15.12 -0.10
N PRO A 71 3.01 14.77 1.14
CA PRO A 71 1.67 15.07 1.62
C PRO A 71 1.41 16.57 1.77
N ALA A 72 2.45 17.36 2.09
CA ALA A 72 2.31 18.80 2.25
C ALA A 72 1.94 19.47 0.92
N SER A 73 2.60 19.07 -0.17
CA SER A 73 2.28 19.55 -1.52
C SER A 73 0.90 19.07 -1.96
N ILE A 74 0.61 17.76 -1.86
CA ILE A 74 -0.64 17.17 -2.34
C ILE A 74 -1.88 17.75 -1.60
N ALA A 75 -1.75 18.03 -0.31
CA ALA A 75 -2.84 18.57 0.50
C ALA A 75 -3.36 19.94 0.03
N THR A 76 -2.54 20.68 -0.74
CA THR A 76 -2.89 22.02 -1.29
C THR A 76 -3.53 21.97 -2.68
N TRP A 77 -3.56 20.80 -3.32
CA TRP A 77 -4.05 20.66 -4.68
C TRP A 77 -5.55 20.91 -4.81
N GLY A 78 -5.94 21.46 -5.95
CA GLY A 78 -7.31 21.74 -6.32
C GLY A 78 -7.67 21.20 -7.70
N GLU A 79 -8.71 21.78 -8.31
CA GLU A 79 -9.21 21.37 -9.63
C GLU A 79 -8.13 21.41 -10.75
N PRO A 80 -7.20 22.39 -10.79
CA PRO A 80 -6.16 22.40 -11.81
C PRO A 80 -5.30 21.13 -11.78
N GLU A 81 -4.87 20.68 -10.58
CA GLU A 81 -4.07 19.46 -10.44
C GLU A 81 -4.88 18.21 -10.76
N VAL A 82 -6.16 18.17 -10.36
CA VAL A 82 -7.07 17.07 -10.70
C VAL A 82 -7.22 16.97 -12.22
N ALA A 83 -7.45 18.08 -12.93
CA ALA A 83 -7.58 18.13 -14.36
C ALA A 83 -6.29 17.67 -15.07
N ARG A 84 -5.12 18.09 -14.58
CA ARG A 84 -3.81 17.67 -15.07
C ARG A 84 -3.63 16.15 -14.92
N LEU A 85 -3.90 15.60 -13.74
CA LEU A 85 -3.73 14.18 -13.43
C LEU A 85 -4.69 13.30 -14.23
N LEU A 86 -5.87 13.77 -14.58
CA LEU A 86 -6.82 13.06 -15.45
C LEU A 86 -6.32 12.89 -16.89
N GLN A 87 -5.34 13.69 -17.31
CA GLN A 87 -4.71 13.59 -18.64
C GLN A 87 -3.42 12.75 -18.61
N ASP A 88 -2.91 12.41 -17.44
CA ASP A 88 -1.63 11.70 -17.31
C ASP A 88 -1.79 10.18 -17.56
N PRO A 89 -1.24 9.63 -18.67
CA PRO A 89 -1.30 8.19 -18.94
C PRO A 89 -0.40 7.37 -18.02
N GLY A 90 0.51 8.00 -17.28
CA GLY A 90 1.41 7.36 -16.33
C GLY A 90 0.69 6.83 -15.09
N ILE A 91 -0.53 7.28 -14.82
CA ILE A 91 -1.33 6.88 -13.65
C ILE A 91 -2.67 6.24 -14.04
N VAL A 92 -3.42 5.79 -13.03
CA VAL A 92 -4.83 5.42 -13.19
C VAL A 92 -5.69 6.69 -13.16
N ARG A 93 -6.26 7.05 -14.28
CA ARG A 93 -7.04 8.29 -14.49
C ARG A 93 -8.45 8.16 -13.95
N HIS A 94 -8.63 8.33 -12.65
CA HIS A 94 -9.92 8.23 -11.97
C HIS A 94 -10.11 9.39 -11.00
N ARG A 95 -11.01 10.33 -11.34
CA ARG A 95 -11.25 11.57 -10.57
C ARG A 95 -11.42 11.32 -9.07
N GLY A 96 -12.33 10.44 -8.69
CA GLY A 96 -12.61 10.19 -7.27
C GLY A 96 -11.40 9.64 -6.49
N LYS A 97 -10.50 8.86 -7.15
CA LYS A 97 -9.26 8.36 -6.52
C LYS A 97 -8.23 9.48 -6.38
N ILE A 98 -8.11 10.37 -7.38
CA ILE A 98 -7.23 11.55 -7.34
C ILE A 98 -7.68 12.49 -6.22
N GLU A 99 -8.95 12.84 -6.17
CA GLU A 99 -9.53 13.64 -5.08
C GLU A 99 -9.40 12.95 -3.73
N GLY A 100 -9.54 11.61 -3.70
CA GLY A 100 -9.32 10.79 -2.51
C GLY A 100 -7.89 10.87 -2.01
N ALA A 101 -6.89 10.93 -2.91
CA ALA A 101 -5.48 11.12 -2.54
C ALA A 101 -5.23 12.51 -1.93
N ILE A 102 -5.87 13.55 -2.45
CA ILE A 102 -5.79 14.91 -1.89
C ILE A 102 -6.37 14.95 -0.47
N ARG A 103 -7.59 14.40 -0.28
CA ARG A 103 -8.18 14.27 1.06
C ARG A 103 -7.33 13.42 2.00
N GLY A 104 -6.72 12.36 1.48
CA GLY A 104 -5.79 11.50 2.21
C GLY A 104 -4.55 12.26 2.67
N ALA A 105 -4.00 13.15 1.85
CA ALA A 105 -2.87 14.00 2.23
C ALA A 105 -3.24 14.98 3.35
N GLN A 106 -4.42 15.58 3.27
CA GLN A 106 -4.94 16.45 4.34
C GLN A 106 -5.14 15.66 5.64
N ALA A 107 -5.66 14.45 5.56
CA ALA A 107 -5.81 13.55 6.71
C ALA A 107 -4.44 13.13 7.28
N PHE A 108 -3.47 12.80 6.42
CA PHE A 108 -2.10 12.51 6.83
C PHE A 108 -1.52 13.63 7.70
N LEU A 109 -1.61 14.88 7.24
CA LEU A 109 -1.05 16.02 7.98
C LEU A 109 -1.70 16.21 9.36
N ARG A 110 -3.01 15.98 9.48
CA ARG A 110 -3.70 16.03 10.77
C ARG A 110 -3.23 14.92 11.72
N ILE A 111 -3.12 13.70 11.22
CA ILE A 111 -2.67 12.56 12.02
C ILE A 111 -1.20 12.74 12.42
N GLU A 112 -0.36 13.15 11.46
CA GLU A 112 1.08 13.35 11.71
C GLU A 112 1.31 14.39 12.82
N ALA A 113 0.55 15.49 12.80
CA ALA A 113 0.66 16.55 13.83
C ALA A 113 0.14 16.11 15.22
N ARG A 114 -0.79 15.16 15.28
CA ARG A 114 -1.43 14.73 16.54
C ARG A 114 -0.70 13.53 17.16
N ASP A 115 -0.52 12.48 16.39
CA ASP A 115 -0.10 11.16 16.89
C ASP A 115 1.16 10.62 16.19
N GLY A 116 1.55 11.21 15.05
CA GLY A 116 2.46 10.63 14.08
C GLY A 116 1.76 9.57 13.21
N PHE A 117 1.92 9.66 11.89
CA PHE A 117 1.22 8.78 10.95
C PHE A 117 1.67 7.31 11.05
N SER A 118 2.98 7.08 11.23
CA SER A 118 3.52 5.75 11.42
C SER A 118 3.05 5.09 12.73
N PRO A 119 3.17 5.73 13.90
CA PRO A 119 2.62 5.19 15.15
C PRO A 119 1.11 4.92 15.07
N PHE A 120 0.34 5.82 14.47
CA PHE A 120 -1.10 5.63 14.26
C PHE A 120 -1.41 4.35 13.50
N LEU A 121 -0.75 4.10 12.37
CA LEU A 121 -0.97 2.89 11.57
C LEU A 121 -0.48 1.63 12.28
N TRP A 122 0.70 1.66 12.87
CA TRP A 122 1.28 0.51 13.54
C TRP A 122 0.55 0.12 14.83
N SER A 123 -0.23 1.02 15.42
CA SER A 123 -1.04 0.71 16.62
C SER A 123 -2.02 -0.44 16.40
N PHE A 124 -2.49 -0.66 15.16
CA PHE A 124 -3.43 -1.74 14.82
C PHE A 124 -2.82 -3.14 14.86
N THR A 125 -1.50 -3.24 14.94
CA THR A 125 -0.77 -4.51 15.13
C THR A 125 0.02 -4.54 16.45
N GLY A 126 -0.27 -3.61 17.36
CA GLY A 126 0.47 -3.51 18.63
C GLY A 126 1.89 -2.99 18.49
N GLY A 127 2.20 -2.33 17.36
CA GLY A 127 3.53 -1.76 17.07
C GLY A 127 4.48 -2.73 16.35
N GLU A 128 4.16 -4.01 16.24
CA GLU A 128 5.04 -5.04 15.68
C GLU A 128 4.37 -5.78 14.52
N PRO A 129 5.16 -6.39 13.61
CA PRO A 129 4.65 -7.23 12.53
C PRO A 129 3.90 -8.45 13.06
N LEU A 130 2.77 -8.76 12.46
CA LEU A 130 2.07 -10.03 12.65
C LEU A 130 2.64 -11.04 11.65
N ILE A 131 3.36 -12.04 12.13
CA ILE A 131 3.95 -13.08 11.30
C ILE A 131 2.98 -14.25 11.24
N ASN A 132 2.35 -14.46 10.08
CA ASN A 132 1.54 -15.62 9.78
C ASN A 132 2.40 -16.68 9.07
N HIS A 133 1.98 -17.91 9.04
CA HIS A 133 2.66 -18.98 8.32
C HIS A 133 1.64 -19.74 7.47
N PRO A 134 0.97 -19.09 6.48
CA PRO A 134 -0.02 -19.76 5.67
C PRO A 134 0.64 -20.89 4.86
N ARG A 135 -0.04 -22.03 4.76
CA ARG A 135 0.43 -23.19 4.00
C ARG A 135 0.05 -23.12 2.52
N ALA A 136 -1.04 -22.42 2.24
CA ALA A 136 -1.56 -22.19 0.89
C ALA A 136 -2.13 -20.78 0.75
N LEU A 137 -2.29 -20.29 -0.48
CA LEU A 137 -2.93 -18.98 -0.74
C LEU A 137 -4.36 -18.90 -0.18
N ALA A 138 -5.07 -20.04 -0.13
CA ALA A 138 -6.42 -20.10 0.42
C ALA A 138 -6.47 -19.84 1.94
N ASP A 139 -5.34 -20.00 2.64
CA ASP A 139 -5.25 -19.72 4.08
C ASP A 139 -5.11 -18.22 4.37
N VAL A 140 -4.73 -17.41 3.35
CA VAL A 140 -4.58 -15.96 3.50
C VAL A 140 -5.96 -15.31 3.44
N PRO A 141 -6.42 -14.65 4.51
CA PRO A 141 -7.75 -14.05 4.52
C PRO A 141 -7.80 -12.79 3.65
N ALA A 142 -8.96 -12.50 3.06
CA ALA A 142 -9.16 -11.25 2.34
C ALA A 142 -9.22 -10.01 3.27
N GLN A 143 -9.51 -10.21 4.55
CA GLN A 143 -9.59 -9.16 5.58
C GLN A 143 -9.53 -9.78 6.98
N THR A 144 -9.07 -8.99 7.96
CA THR A 144 -8.97 -9.39 9.38
C THR A 144 -9.69 -8.41 10.29
N ALA A 145 -9.75 -8.71 11.59
CA ALA A 145 -10.26 -7.76 12.58
C ALA A 145 -9.43 -6.46 12.60
N GLN A 146 -8.11 -6.58 12.49
CA GLN A 146 -7.17 -5.45 12.44
C GLN A 146 -7.39 -4.59 11.19
N SER A 147 -7.51 -5.21 10.01
CA SER A 147 -7.76 -4.45 8.77
C SER A 147 -9.12 -3.76 8.77
N LYS A 148 -10.14 -4.37 9.38
CA LYS A 148 -11.46 -3.73 9.57
C LYS A 148 -11.37 -2.52 10.51
N ALA A 149 -10.66 -2.65 11.63
CA ALA A 149 -10.46 -1.58 12.59
C ALA A 149 -9.68 -0.41 11.98
N MET A 150 -8.56 -0.69 11.30
CA MET A 150 -7.75 0.31 10.58
C MET A 150 -8.56 0.99 9.47
N SER A 151 -9.29 0.22 8.65
CA SER A 151 -10.17 0.76 7.61
C SER A 151 -11.19 1.75 8.19
N GLY A 152 -11.83 1.39 9.31
CA GLY A 152 -12.78 2.26 10.00
C GLY A 152 -12.14 3.55 10.51
N ALA A 153 -10.93 3.46 11.08
CA ALA A 153 -10.18 4.61 11.56
C ALA A 153 -9.74 5.53 10.40
N LEU A 154 -9.16 4.97 9.34
CA LEU A 154 -8.75 5.74 8.15
C LEU A 154 -9.93 6.47 7.51
N LYS A 155 -11.10 5.84 7.41
CA LYS A 155 -12.32 6.48 6.89
C LYS A 155 -12.77 7.65 7.76
N ARG A 156 -12.72 7.52 9.08
CA ARG A 156 -13.07 8.64 10.01
C ARG A 156 -12.12 9.81 9.86
N GLU A 157 -10.84 9.57 9.56
CA GLU A 157 -9.86 10.61 9.28
C GLU A 157 -10.03 11.25 7.89
N GLY A 158 -10.81 10.65 6.99
CA GLY A 158 -11.12 11.21 5.66
C GLY A 158 -10.45 10.50 4.50
N PHE A 159 -9.77 9.36 4.72
CA PHE A 159 -9.26 8.54 3.63
C PHE A 159 -10.40 7.87 2.86
N ASN A 160 -10.23 7.75 1.54
CA ASN A 160 -11.17 7.10 0.63
C ASN A 160 -10.52 5.86 -0.02
N PHE A 161 -11.35 4.95 -0.52
CA PHE A 161 -10.91 3.70 -1.15
C PHE A 161 -10.03 2.83 -0.24
N VAL A 162 -10.25 2.91 1.07
CA VAL A 162 -9.56 2.16 2.11
C VAL A 162 -10.51 1.14 2.77
N GLY A 163 -11.23 0.36 1.95
CA GLY A 163 -12.06 -0.76 2.45
C GLY A 163 -11.20 -1.82 3.16
N PRO A 164 -11.78 -2.70 4.00
CA PRO A 164 -11.02 -3.66 4.80
C PRO A 164 -10.09 -4.56 3.99
N THR A 165 -10.47 -4.95 2.76
CA THR A 165 -9.63 -5.76 1.85
C THR A 165 -8.43 -4.96 1.34
N ILE A 166 -8.63 -3.71 0.91
CA ILE A 166 -7.54 -2.82 0.47
C ILE A 166 -6.62 -2.50 1.65
N THR A 167 -7.19 -2.26 2.83
CA THR A 167 -6.40 -2.03 4.05
C THR A 167 -5.58 -3.25 4.44
N TYR A 168 -6.12 -4.48 4.23
CA TYR A 168 -5.33 -5.69 4.47
C TYR A 168 -4.16 -5.82 3.49
N ALA A 169 -4.40 -5.57 2.19
CA ALA A 169 -3.34 -5.53 1.19
C ALA A 169 -2.26 -4.48 1.54
N PHE A 170 -2.68 -3.30 2.00
CA PHE A 170 -1.76 -2.29 2.53
C PHE A 170 -0.96 -2.80 3.74
N MET A 171 -1.58 -3.50 4.69
CA MET A 171 -0.87 -4.06 5.85
C MET A 171 0.20 -5.07 5.41
N GLN A 172 -0.09 -5.90 4.39
CA GLN A 172 0.87 -6.82 3.80
C GLN A 172 2.00 -6.06 3.07
N ALA A 173 1.66 -5.09 2.22
CA ALA A 173 2.64 -4.27 1.48
C ALA A 173 3.56 -3.47 2.42
N ALA A 174 3.05 -2.99 3.56
CA ALA A 174 3.80 -2.25 4.57
C ALA A 174 4.52 -3.15 5.58
N GLY A 175 4.42 -4.47 5.45
CA GLY A 175 5.04 -5.44 6.37
C GLY A 175 4.46 -5.41 7.79
N MET A 176 3.27 -4.83 7.97
CA MET A 176 2.51 -4.96 9.23
C MET A 176 1.98 -6.37 9.42
N VAL A 177 1.81 -7.08 8.31
CA VAL A 177 1.46 -8.50 8.25
C VAL A 177 2.43 -9.17 7.29
N ASN A 178 3.03 -10.27 7.70
CA ASN A 178 3.84 -11.12 6.85
C ASN A 178 3.07 -12.41 6.55
N ASP A 179 2.56 -12.50 5.31
CA ASP A 179 1.80 -13.63 4.78
C ASP A 179 2.57 -14.43 3.73
N HIS A 180 3.89 -14.36 3.74
CA HIS A 180 4.67 -15.28 2.94
C HIS A 180 4.32 -16.72 3.30
N LEU A 181 4.11 -17.57 2.30
CA LEU A 181 3.81 -18.98 2.52
C LEU A 181 4.94 -19.66 3.33
N ALA A 182 4.57 -20.66 4.12
CA ALA A 182 5.53 -21.43 4.92
C ALA A 182 6.66 -22.04 4.10
N THR A 183 6.44 -22.28 2.80
CA THR A 183 7.43 -22.79 1.84
C THR A 183 8.21 -21.69 1.13
N CYS A 184 7.91 -20.41 1.33
CA CYS A 184 8.56 -19.29 0.66
C CYS A 184 9.93 -19.00 1.30
N ASP A 185 10.96 -18.79 0.48
CA ASP A 185 12.31 -18.49 0.96
C ASP A 185 12.47 -17.08 1.50
N TRP A 186 11.54 -16.17 1.16
CA TRP A 186 11.52 -14.76 1.63
C TRP A 186 10.62 -14.51 2.85
N ARG A 187 10.16 -15.55 3.54
CA ARG A 187 9.26 -15.43 4.71
C ARG A 187 9.90 -14.86 5.97
N SER A 188 11.22 -14.71 6.03
CA SER A 188 12.00 -14.21 7.18
C SER A 188 12.44 -12.76 6.98
#